data_c25d706b36b9c35532ce760b4fd15618
#
_entry.id   c25d706b36b9c35532ce760b4fd15618
#
_cell.length_a   1.000
_cell.length_b   1.000
_cell.length_c   1.000
_cell.angle_alpha   90.00
_cell.angle_beta   90.00
_cell.angle_gamma   90.00
#
_symmetry.space_group_name_H-M   'P 1'
#
loop_
_entity.id
_entity.type
_entity.pdbx_description
1 polymer ?
#
loop_
_entity_poly.entity_id
_entity_poly.type
_entity_poly.pdbx_seq_one_letter_code
_entity_poly.pdbx_strand_id
1 'polypeptide(L)'
;MMNFTNLATWILPWLLLMLIFHSAASQSIVKTLPGYSGNLPFKLETGYVSVGKNEEIELFYYFIESERNPNVDPLVLWITGGPGCSGLCGLAFEVGPIAFDASSFKFNGSLPSLILRPYSWTKIANVIFIDAPVGTGFSYATQADSCYTSDTLSAKDTYTFLRKWLLSHPVFITNDLYISGDSYGGMIIPVVAWEISKGNEAGLEPQMSLKSAKSSCFGQYVDPDPSNVQCIRALQLIDDEVLKSGKSVTRVYLMNTMLGDHDITVPYLATLKWIRQLNLSVVDDWRPWYVNGQVAGYTQRYNRNEFSLTYATIKGAGHTAPEYNPEQCYVMVDRWFSSYPL
;
A
#
# COMPACT_ATOMS: atom_id res chain seq x y z
N MET A 1 -55.95 17.31 -17.47
CA MET A 1 -54.56 17.46 -17.93
C MET A 1 -53.63 17.49 -16.71
N MET A 2 -52.95 16.40 -16.39
CA MET A 2 -51.95 16.42 -15.34
C MET A 2 -50.70 17.17 -15.83
N ASN A 3 -50.32 18.22 -15.10
CA ASN A 3 -49.16 19.05 -15.46
C ASN A 3 -47.87 18.25 -15.36
N PHE A 4 -47.16 18.08 -16.49
CA PHE A 4 -45.89 17.37 -16.61
C PHE A 4 -44.76 17.95 -15.69
N THR A 5 -44.88 19.17 -15.19
CA THR A 5 -43.97 19.82 -14.28
C THR A 5 -43.98 19.21 -12.85
N ASN A 6 -45.10 18.62 -12.43
CA ASN A 6 -45.19 18.01 -11.10
C ASN A 6 -44.60 16.56 -11.06
N LEU A 7 -44.52 15.88 -12.21
CA LEU A 7 -43.98 14.52 -12.25
C LEU A 7 -42.45 14.51 -12.06
N ALA A 8 -41.77 15.46 -12.66
CA ALA A 8 -40.30 15.58 -12.56
C ALA A 8 -39.82 15.91 -11.12
N THR A 9 -40.58 16.76 -10.40
CA THR A 9 -40.24 17.12 -8.99
C THR A 9 -40.40 15.99 -8.00
N TRP A 10 -41.22 14.99 -8.29
CA TRP A 10 -41.39 13.81 -7.45
C TRP A 10 -40.49 12.63 -7.86
N ILE A 11 -40.13 12.51 -9.13
CA ILE A 11 -39.30 11.41 -9.65
C ILE A 11 -37.81 11.68 -9.42
N LEU A 12 -37.35 12.93 -9.53
CA LEU A 12 -35.94 13.31 -9.37
C LEU A 12 -35.34 12.93 -7.99
N PRO A 13 -36.03 13.18 -6.86
CA PRO A 13 -35.55 12.75 -5.54
C PRO A 13 -35.46 11.24 -5.40
N TRP A 14 -36.39 10.48 -6.01
CA TRP A 14 -36.36 9.01 -5.96
C TRP A 14 -35.28 8.42 -6.84
N LEU A 15 -34.99 9.04 -8.02
CA LEU A 15 -33.87 8.66 -8.85
C LEU A 15 -32.53 8.98 -8.20
N LEU A 16 -32.40 10.13 -7.53
CA LEU A 16 -31.23 10.46 -6.71
C LEU A 16 -31.07 9.50 -5.52
N LEU A 17 -32.16 9.15 -4.85
CA LEU A 17 -32.14 8.16 -3.77
C LEU A 17 -31.72 6.77 -4.28
N MET A 18 -32.23 6.33 -5.44
CA MET A 18 -31.82 5.07 -6.05
C MET A 18 -30.34 5.07 -6.49
N LEU A 19 -29.82 6.18 -7.00
CA LEU A 19 -28.39 6.31 -7.32
C LEU A 19 -27.50 6.22 -6.08
N ILE A 20 -27.94 6.79 -4.95
CA ILE A 20 -27.24 6.70 -3.65
C ILE A 20 -27.25 5.27 -3.12
N PHE A 21 -28.37 4.53 -3.28
CA PHE A 21 -28.46 3.13 -2.85
C PHE A 21 -27.66 2.16 -3.73
N HIS A 22 -27.42 2.46 -5.01
CA HIS A 22 -26.57 1.59 -5.86
C HIS A 22 -25.08 1.70 -5.54
N SER A 23 -24.62 2.82 -4.98
CA SER A 23 -23.21 2.95 -4.53
C SER A 23 -22.93 2.30 -3.16
N ALA A 24 -23.96 1.98 -2.37
CA ALA A 24 -23.79 1.48 -1.00
C ALA A 24 -23.64 -0.05 -0.90
N ALA A 25 -23.75 -0.81 -2.00
CA ALA A 25 -23.89 -2.26 -1.95
C ALA A 25 -22.56 -3.04 -2.11
N SER A 26 -21.41 -2.36 -2.28
CA SER A 26 -20.13 -3.05 -2.53
C SER A 26 -19.26 -3.26 -1.28
N GLN A 27 -19.67 -2.72 -0.12
CA GLN A 27 -18.89 -2.78 1.13
C GLN A 27 -19.54 -3.70 2.15
N SER A 28 -18.75 -4.49 2.86
CA SER A 28 -19.21 -5.41 3.90
C SER A 28 -18.33 -5.34 5.13
N ILE A 29 -18.95 -5.19 6.31
CA ILE A 29 -18.23 -5.28 7.58
C ILE A 29 -18.19 -6.74 8.03
N VAL A 30 -17.00 -7.29 8.13
CA VAL A 30 -16.72 -8.66 8.54
C VAL A 30 -16.53 -8.69 10.05
N LYS A 31 -17.44 -9.37 10.76
CA LYS A 31 -17.40 -9.47 12.23
C LYS A 31 -16.72 -10.74 12.72
N THR A 32 -16.73 -11.79 11.92
CA THR A 32 -16.18 -13.11 12.27
C THR A 32 -15.41 -13.68 11.08
N LEU A 33 -14.38 -14.45 11.35
CA LEU A 33 -13.63 -15.19 10.33
C LEU A 33 -13.60 -16.68 10.67
N PRO A 34 -13.70 -17.57 9.68
CA PRO A 34 -13.46 -19.00 9.88
C PRO A 34 -12.05 -19.21 10.49
N GLY A 35 -11.98 -20.02 11.54
CA GLY A 35 -10.72 -20.25 12.27
C GLY A 35 -10.42 -19.26 13.39
N TYR A 36 -11.16 -18.14 13.52
CA TYR A 36 -11.08 -17.23 14.66
C TYR A 36 -12.24 -17.43 15.62
N SER A 37 -11.97 -17.48 16.92
CA SER A 37 -13.00 -17.70 17.94
C SER A 37 -13.70 -16.39 18.33
N GLY A 38 -14.98 -16.28 18.05
CA GLY A 38 -15.79 -15.10 18.37
C GLY A 38 -15.68 -13.96 17.36
N ASN A 39 -16.03 -12.75 17.79
CA ASN A 39 -15.95 -11.56 16.96
C ASN A 39 -14.51 -11.07 16.86
N LEU A 40 -14.16 -10.49 15.70
CA LEU A 40 -12.87 -9.79 15.52
C LEU A 40 -12.79 -8.61 16.47
N PRO A 41 -11.65 -8.39 17.15
CA PRO A 41 -11.44 -7.25 18.04
C PRO A 41 -11.13 -5.94 17.32
N PHE A 42 -11.11 -5.94 15.99
CA PHE A 42 -10.86 -4.79 15.11
C PHE A 42 -11.95 -4.71 14.03
N LYS A 43 -12.11 -3.56 13.42
CA LYS A 43 -13.06 -3.37 12.33
C LYS A 43 -12.40 -3.78 11.02
N LEU A 44 -12.94 -4.83 10.41
CA LEU A 44 -12.56 -5.28 9.08
C LEU A 44 -13.70 -4.97 8.10
N GLU A 45 -13.38 -4.24 7.07
CA GLU A 45 -14.25 -3.99 5.92
C GLU A 45 -13.67 -4.66 4.69
N THR A 46 -14.52 -5.20 3.84
CA THR A 46 -14.14 -5.71 2.52
C THR A 46 -15.09 -5.16 1.47
N GLY A 47 -14.64 -5.05 0.24
CA GLY A 47 -15.48 -4.58 -0.85
C GLY A 47 -14.77 -4.58 -2.19
N TYR A 48 -15.48 -4.06 -3.18
CA TYR A 48 -14.98 -3.88 -4.53
C TYR A 48 -15.04 -2.41 -4.91
N VAL A 49 -14.09 -1.98 -5.73
CA VAL A 49 -14.10 -0.68 -6.39
C VAL A 49 -13.90 -0.90 -7.88
N SER A 50 -14.89 -0.45 -8.67
CA SER A 50 -14.82 -0.53 -10.13
C SER A 50 -13.79 0.44 -10.67
N VAL A 51 -12.88 -0.04 -11.52
CA VAL A 51 -11.85 0.73 -12.20
C VAL A 51 -11.80 0.36 -13.68
N GLY A 52 -10.81 0.88 -14.40
CA GLY A 52 -10.73 0.74 -15.86
C GLY A 52 -11.49 1.86 -16.58
N LYS A 53 -11.39 1.86 -17.91
CA LYS A 53 -11.96 2.94 -18.74
C LYS A 53 -13.49 2.98 -18.71
N ASN A 54 -14.13 1.80 -18.65
CA ASN A 54 -15.59 1.63 -18.65
C ASN A 54 -16.07 0.92 -17.37
N GLU A 55 -15.29 0.99 -16.29
CA GLU A 55 -15.58 0.32 -15.00
C GLU A 55 -15.71 -1.22 -15.13
N GLU A 56 -14.93 -1.79 -16.04
CA GLU A 56 -14.94 -3.23 -16.35
C GLU A 56 -14.06 -4.08 -15.44
N ILE A 57 -13.31 -3.47 -14.53
CA ILE A 57 -12.42 -4.13 -13.58
C ILE A 57 -12.93 -3.86 -12.18
N GLU A 58 -13.07 -4.91 -11.38
CA GLU A 58 -13.44 -4.86 -9.97
C GLU A 58 -12.23 -5.21 -9.11
N LEU A 59 -11.65 -4.21 -8.43
CA LEU A 59 -10.54 -4.42 -7.49
C LEU A 59 -11.09 -4.63 -6.09
N PHE A 60 -10.73 -5.78 -5.52
CA PHE A 60 -11.11 -6.16 -4.17
C PHE A 60 -10.13 -5.58 -3.14
N TYR A 61 -10.62 -5.28 -1.94
CA TYR A 61 -9.80 -4.81 -0.84
C TYR A 61 -10.24 -5.36 0.52
N TYR A 62 -9.29 -5.40 1.43
CA TYR A 62 -9.51 -5.52 2.87
C TYR A 62 -9.09 -4.20 3.50
N PHE A 63 -9.95 -3.61 4.31
CA PHE A 63 -9.64 -2.39 5.03
C PHE A 63 -9.79 -2.61 6.52
N ILE A 64 -8.75 -2.23 7.29
CA ILE A 64 -8.74 -2.33 8.74
C ILE A 64 -8.43 -0.95 9.31
N GLU A 65 -9.35 -0.45 10.13
CA GLU A 65 -9.18 0.81 10.83
C GLU A 65 -8.10 0.69 11.92
N SER A 66 -7.39 1.78 12.18
CA SER A 66 -6.43 1.86 13.29
C SER A 66 -7.10 1.55 14.62
N GLU A 67 -6.45 0.71 15.42
CA GLU A 67 -6.90 0.40 16.78
C GLU A 67 -6.73 1.60 17.73
N ARG A 68 -5.83 2.55 17.43
CA ARG A 68 -5.52 3.71 18.26
C ARG A 68 -6.46 4.88 18.00
N ASN A 69 -6.44 5.47 16.83
CA ASN A 69 -7.28 6.61 16.44
C ASN A 69 -7.44 6.71 14.91
N PRO A 70 -8.46 6.08 14.32
CA PRO A 70 -8.66 6.05 12.88
C PRO A 70 -8.71 7.42 12.21
N ASN A 71 -9.25 8.44 12.91
CA ASN A 71 -9.45 9.77 12.33
C ASN A 71 -8.14 10.59 12.20
N VAL A 72 -7.06 10.18 12.87
CA VAL A 72 -5.79 10.92 12.94
C VAL A 72 -4.61 10.10 12.45
N ASP A 73 -4.66 8.79 12.71
CA ASP A 73 -3.58 7.89 12.33
C ASP A 73 -3.44 7.78 10.81
N PRO A 74 -2.23 7.54 10.29
CA PRO A 74 -1.98 7.45 8.87
C PRO A 74 -2.91 6.46 8.14
N LEU A 75 -3.20 6.74 6.87
CA LEU A 75 -3.79 5.79 5.93
C LEU A 75 -2.68 5.15 5.11
N VAL A 76 -2.58 3.84 5.14
CA VAL A 76 -1.59 3.05 4.37
C VAL A 76 -2.32 2.27 3.29
N LEU A 77 -1.94 2.46 2.03
CA LEU A 77 -2.27 1.53 0.95
C LEU A 77 -1.14 0.50 0.84
N TRP A 78 -1.45 -0.78 1.09
CA TRP A 78 -0.51 -1.89 0.98
C TRP A 78 -0.68 -2.62 -0.35
N ILE A 79 0.42 -2.74 -1.10
CA ILE A 79 0.51 -3.44 -2.39
C ILE A 79 1.44 -4.63 -2.22
N THR A 80 0.89 -5.83 -2.24
CA THR A 80 1.68 -7.07 -2.15
C THR A 80 2.39 -7.36 -3.46
N GLY A 81 3.57 -7.92 -3.37
CA GLY A 81 4.42 -8.24 -4.52
C GLY A 81 3.92 -9.39 -5.39
N GLY A 82 4.82 -10.18 -5.87
CA GLY A 82 4.59 -11.27 -6.80
C GLY A 82 5.24 -11.02 -8.16
N PRO A 83 4.65 -10.31 -9.15
CA PRO A 83 3.32 -9.65 -9.15
C PRO A 83 2.14 -10.63 -9.05
N GLY A 84 1.00 -10.15 -8.58
CA GLY A 84 -0.24 -10.94 -8.53
C GLY A 84 -0.44 -11.75 -7.24
N CYS A 85 0.31 -11.47 -6.16
CA CYS A 85 -0.04 -11.97 -4.84
C CYS A 85 -1.15 -11.12 -4.21
N SER A 86 -2.10 -11.80 -3.54
CA SER A 86 -3.23 -11.14 -2.90
C SER A 86 -2.80 -10.25 -1.73
N GLY A 87 -3.52 -9.15 -1.51
CA GLY A 87 -3.41 -8.32 -0.31
C GLY A 87 -3.63 -9.10 0.99
N LEU A 88 -4.30 -10.26 0.92
CA LEU A 88 -4.40 -11.21 2.03
C LEU A 88 -3.02 -11.67 2.54
N CYS A 89 -2.02 -11.76 1.67
CA CYS A 89 -0.67 -12.12 2.09
C CYS A 89 -0.10 -11.05 3.04
N GLY A 90 -0.18 -9.77 2.67
CA GLY A 90 0.22 -8.66 3.54
C GLY A 90 -0.57 -8.65 4.86
N LEU A 91 -1.88 -8.92 4.79
CA LEU A 91 -2.77 -8.95 5.96
C LEU A 91 -2.45 -10.12 6.90
N ALA A 92 -2.29 -11.35 6.40
CA ALA A 92 -2.22 -12.56 7.22
C ALA A 92 -0.77 -13.01 7.54
N PHE A 93 0.20 -12.62 6.73
CA PHE A 93 1.59 -13.06 6.91
C PHE A 93 2.55 -11.94 7.30
N GLU A 94 2.22 -10.67 7.01
CA GLU A 94 3.18 -9.59 7.18
C GLU A 94 2.76 -8.56 8.24
N VAL A 95 1.88 -7.61 7.89
CA VAL A 95 1.65 -6.41 8.70
C VAL A 95 0.26 -6.30 9.31
N GLY A 96 -0.66 -7.18 8.92
CA GLY A 96 -2.04 -7.18 9.44
C GLY A 96 -2.18 -7.77 10.84
N PRO A 97 -3.39 -7.68 11.43
CA PRO A 97 -3.63 -8.02 12.83
C PRO A 97 -3.83 -9.51 13.10
N ILE A 98 -3.95 -10.35 12.07
CA ILE A 98 -4.17 -11.79 12.20
C ILE A 98 -3.04 -12.58 11.54
N ALA A 99 -2.83 -13.80 12.03
CA ALA A 99 -1.96 -14.79 11.41
C ALA A 99 -2.55 -16.19 11.56
N PHE A 100 -2.11 -17.10 10.69
CA PHE A 100 -2.41 -18.51 10.83
C PHE A 100 -1.56 -19.10 11.98
N ASP A 101 -2.21 -19.86 12.88
CA ASP A 101 -1.50 -20.59 13.92
C ASP A 101 -0.93 -21.89 13.36
N ALA A 102 0.31 -21.83 12.90
CA ALA A 102 1.01 -22.99 12.37
C ALA A 102 1.29 -24.05 13.47
N SER A 103 1.34 -23.68 14.74
CA SER A 103 1.68 -24.58 15.85
C SER A 103 0.54 -25.55 16.19
N SER A 104 -0.71 -25.13 15.97
CA SER A 104 -1.90 -25.93 16.23
C SER A 104 -2.46 -26.64 15.00
N PHE A 105 -1.91 -26.36 13.81
CA PHE A 105 -2.42 -26.90 12.55
C PHE A 105 -2.21 -28.39 12.44
N LYS A 106 -3.29 -29.14 12.19
CA LYS A 106 -3.28 -30.58 11.91
C LYS A 106 -3.83 -30.84 10.52
N PHE A 107 -3.11 -31.61 9.72
CA PHE A 107 -3.53 -32.05 8.38
C PHE A 107 -4.67 -33.08 8.46
N ASN A 108 -5.81 -32.70 9.04
CA ASN A 108 -6.97 -33.56 9.22
C ASN A 108 -8.25 -33.02 8.54
N GLY A 109 -8.11 -32.02 7.65
CA GLY A 109 -9.22 -31.35 6.98
C GLY A 109 -9.91 -30.25 7.81
N SER A 110 -9.42 -29.96 9.03
CA SER A 110 -9.91 -28.81 9.80
C SER A 110 -9.37 -27.49 9.21
N LEU A 111 -10.13 -26.40 9.39
CA LEU A 111 -9.63 -25.06 9.07
C LEU A 111 -8.46 -24.70 9.99
N PRO A 112 -7.45 -24.00 9.49
CA PRO A 112 -6.39 -23.46 10.33
C PRO A 112 -6.97 -22.45 11.33
N SER A 113 -6.47 -22.49 12.57
CA SER A 113 -6.79 -21.48 13.57
C SER A 113 -6.14 -20.16 13.23
N LEU A 114 -6.82 -19.05 13.58
CA LEU A 114 -6.30 -17.69 13.45
C LEU A 114 -5.96 -17.14 14.84
N ILE A 115 -4.84 -16.44 14.92
CA ILE A 115 -4.35 -15.76 16.12
C ILE A 115 -4.10 -14.27 15.84
N LEU A 116 -4.15 -13.45 16.88
CA LEU A 116 -3.82 -12.03 16.79
C LEU A 116 -2.31 -11.81 16.77
N ARG A 117 -1.87 -10.86 15.94
CA ARG A 117 -0.47 -10.40 15.89
C ARG A 117 -0.25 -9.24 16.86
N PRO A 118 0.74 -9.34 17.77
CA PRO A 118 1.02 -8.27 18.74
C PRO A 118 1.62 -7.02 18.08
N TYR A 119 2.32 -7.16 16.97
CA TYR A 119 3.04 -6.08 16.27
C TYR A 119 2.42 -5.74 14.91
N SER A 120 1.07 -5.77 14.82
CA SER A 120 0.37 -5.34 13.61
C SER A 120 0.48 -3.82 13.41
N TRP A 121 0.63 -3.40 12.15
CA TRP A 121 0.59 -1.99 11.79
C TRP A 121 -0.79 -1.35 12.00
N THR A 122 -1.85 -2.14 12.05
CA THR A 122 -3.20 -1.66 12.36
C THR A 122 -3.33 -1.09 13.77
N LYS A 123 -2.36 -1.30 14.65
CA LYS A 123 -2.31 -0.65 15.96
C LYS A 123 -2.04 0.85 15.88
N ILE A 124 -1.45 1.34 14.78
CA ILE A 124 -0.97 2.71 14.62
C ILE A 124 -1.34 3.34 13.27
N ALA A 125 -1.99 2.59 12.38
CA ALA A 125 -2.39 3.06 11.06
C ALA A 125 -3.69 2.39 10.59
N ASN A 126 -4.42 3.09 9.73
CA ASN A 126 -5.48 2.52 8.92
C ASN A 126 -4.83 1.84 7.71
N VAL A 127 -5.17 0.59 7.41
CA VAL A 127 -4.49 -0.14 6.33
C VAL A 127 -5.50 -0.70 5.33
N ILE A 128 -5.32 -0.32 4.06
CA ILE A 128 -6.01 -0.93 2.91
C ILE A 128 -5.05 -1.95 2.30
N PHE A 129 -5.44 -3.22 2.28
CA PHE A 129 -4.75 -4.29 1.55
C PHE A 129 -5.52 -4.51 0.25
N ILE A 130 -4.92 -4.16 -0.88
CA ILE A 130 -5.57 -4.26 -2.18
C ILE A 130 -5.16 -5.54 -2.91
N ASP A 131 -6.11 -6.20 -3.56
CA ASP A 131 -5.85 -7.24 -4.54
C ASP A 131 -5.60 -6.60 -5.91
N ALA A 132 -4.34 -6.33 -6.23
CA ALA A 132 -3.92 -5.71 -7.49
C ALA A 132 -2.69 -6.44 -8.07
N PRO A 133 -2.62 -6.56 -9.41
CA PRO A 133 -3.53 -6.10 -10.46
C PRO A 133 -4.83 -6.91 -10.59
N VAL A 134 -5.63 -6.62 -11.62
CA VAL A 134 -6.79 -7.44 -12.03
C VAL A 134 -6.41 -8.91 -12.14
N GLY A 135 -7.28 -9.82 -11.65
CA GLY A 135 -7.02 -11.26 -11.59
C GLY A 135 -6.25 -11.72 -10.35
N THR A 136 -5.86 -10.78 -9.47
CA THR A 136 -5.22 -11.09 -8.18
C THR A 136 -6.29 -11.32 -7.11
N GLY A 137 -6.13 -12.37 -6.30
CA GLY A 137 -7.03 -12.65 -5.18
C GLY A 137 -8.49 -12.73 -5.61
N PHE A 138 -9.32 -11.82 -5.10
CA PHE A 138 -10.73 -11.71 -5.46
C PHE A 138 -11.02 -10.66 -6.53
N SER A 139 -10.01 -9.95 -7.03
CA SER A 139 -10.18 -8.96 -8.11
C SER A 139 -10.40 -9.63 -9.45
N TYR A 140 -11.33 -9.11 -10.24
CA TYR A 140 -11.70 -9.70 -11.53
C TYR A 140 -12.07 -8.65 -12.58
N ALA A 141 -12.11 -9.07 -13.84
CA ALA A 141 -12.67 -8.29 -14.93
C ALA A 141 -14.02 -8.83 -15.36
N THR A 142 -14.96 -7.95 -15.70
CA THR A 142 -16.27 -8.32 -16.22
C THR A 142 -16.23 -8.69 -17.72
N GLN A 143 -15.12 -8.36 -18.39
CA GLN A 143 -14.87 -8.64 -19.80
C GLN A 143 -13.50 -9.30 -19.98
N ALA A 144 -13.41 -10.32 -20.83
CA ALA A 144 -12.18 -11.09 -21.02
C ALA A 144 -10.99 -10.23 -21.50
N ASP A 145 -11.22 -9.26 -22.37
CA ASP A 145 -10.18 -8.37 -22.88
C ASP A 145 -9.61 -7.42 -21.81
N SER A 146 -10.34 -7.21 -20.73
CA SER A 146 -9.91 -6.36 -19.60
C SER A 146 -9.07 -7.10 -18.55
N CYS A 147 -8.80 -8.40 -18.74
CA CYS A 147 -7.88 -9.18 -17.90
C CYS A 147 -6.40 -8.87 -18.18
N TYR A 148 -6.08 -8.25 -19.33
CA TYR A 148 -4.70 -7.90 -19.66
C TYR A 148 -4.28 -6.63 -18.93
N THR A 149 -3.11 -6.67 -18.31
CA THR A 149 -2.57 -5.55 -17.54
C THR A 149 -1.07 -5.36 -17.78
N SER A 150 -0.54 -4.29 -17.26
CA SER A 150 0.88 -3.95 -17.19
C SER A 150 1.14 -3.15 -15.92
N ASP A 151 2.40 -2.97 -15.51
CA ASP A 151 2.74 -2.20 -14.31
C ASP A 151 2.12 -0.79 -14.32
N THR A 152 2.22 -0.10 -15.46
CA THR A 152 1.65 1.25 -15.61
C THR A 152 0.14 1.27 -15.57
N LEU A 153 -0.52 0.26 -16.16
CA LEU A 153 -1.98 0.15 -16.10
C LEU A 153 -2.46 -0.22 -14.71
N SER A 154 -1.81 -1.20 -14.07
CA SER A 154 -2.08 -1.58 -12.68
C SER A 154 -1.93 -0.40 -11.72
N ALA A 155 -0.87 0.40 -11.87
CA ALA A 155 -0.66 1.59 -11.05
C ALA A 155 -1.75 2.64 -11.26
N LYS A 156 -2.20 2.86 -12.51
CA LYS A 156 -3.29 3.76 -12.83
C LYS A 156 -4.63 3.28 -12.27
N ASP A 157 -4.90 1.97 -12.36
CA ASP A 157 -6.10 1.37 -11.79
C ASP A 157 -6.08 1.46 -10.25
N THR A 158 -4.92 1.22 -9.64
CA THR A 158 -4.71 1.40 -8.19
C THR A 158 -4.92 2.86 -7.75
N TYR A 159 -4.43 3.84 -8.52
CA TYR A 159 -4.70 5.25 -8.27
C TYR A 159 -6.20 5.57 -8.39
N THR A 160 -6.87 5.06 -9.42
CA THR A 160 -8.31 5.24 -9.63
C THR A 160 -9.11 4.60 -8.49
N PHE A 161 -8.71 3.39 -8.06
CA PHE A 161 -9.24 2.72 -6.89
C PHE A 161 -9.16 3.64 -5.67
N LEU A 162 -7.98 4.16 -5.34
CA LEU A 162 -7.75 4.96 -4.15
C LEU A 162 -8.58 6.25 -4.15
N ARG A 163 -8.71 6.91 -5.31
CA ARG A 163 -9.58 8.09 -5.45
C ARG A 163 -11.04 7.76 -5.15
N LYS A 164 -11.57 6.71 -5.77
CA LYS A 164 -12.96 6.29 -5.56
C LYS A 164 -13.21 5.82 -4.14
N TRP A 165 -12.25 5.08 -3.57
CA TRP A 165 -12.32 4.63 -2.19
C TRP A 165 -12.38 5.81 -1.20
N LEU A 166 -11.54 6.82 -1.37
CA LEU A 166 -11.56 8.02 -0.53
C LEU A 166 -12.85 8.83 -0.69
N LEU A 167 -13.46 8.89 -1.89
CA LEU A 167 -14.76 9.53 -2.08
C LEU A 167 -15.88 8.81 -1.32
N SER A 168 -15.80 7.48 -1.18
CA SER A 168 -16.74 6.69 -0.38
C SER A 168 -16.40 6.68 1.13
N HIS A 169 -15.17 7.07 1.48
CA HIS A 169 -14.67 7.13 2.86
C HIS A 169 -14.10 8.53 3.19
N PRO A 170 -14.92 9.59 3.11
CA PRO A 170 -14.43 10.97 3.17
C PRO A 170 -13.74 11.34 4.49
N VAL A 171 -14.00 10.59 5.54
CA VAL A 171 -13.35 10.80 6.85
C VAL A 171 -11.83 10.60 6.81
N PHE A 172 -11.32 9.80 5.85
CA PHE A 172 -9.89 9.49 5.69
C PHE A 172 -9.17 10.42 4.70
N ILE A 173 -9.85 11.36 4.04
CA ILE A 173 -9.21 12.29 3.07
C ILE A 173 -8.13 13.14 3.74
N THR A 174 -8.31 13.49 5.01
CA THR A 174 -7.37 14.34 5.76
C THR A 174 -6.24 13.57 6.43
N ASN A 175 -6.29 12.23 6.43
CA ASN A 175 -5.21 11.43 7.01
C ASN A 175 -3.97 11.50 6.11
N ASP A 176 -2.79 11.47 6.72
CA ASP A 176 -1.54 11.35 6.00
C ASP A 176 -1.51 10.03 5.23
N LEU A 177 -1.37 10.10 3.90
CA LEU A 177 -1.38 8.93 3.03
C LEU A 177 0.03 8.37 2.83
N TYR A 178 0.16 7.06 2.99
CA TYR A 178 1.37 6.29 2.72
C TYR A 178 1.06 5.17 1.73
N ILE A 179 1.90 5.00 0.71
CA ILE A 179 1.86 3.86 -0.18
C ILE A 179 2.98 2.91 0.22
N SER A 180 2.65 1.68 0.54
CA SER A 180 3.57 0.69 1.09
C SER A 180 3.38 -0.67 0.42
N GLY A 181 4.34 -1.54 0.56
CA GLY A 181 4.25 -2.90 0.04
C GLY A 181 5.58 -3.62 0.13
N ASP A 182 5.60 -4.85 -0.32
CA ASP A 182 6.76 -5.74 -0.34
C ASP A 182 7.16 -6.12 -1.77
N SER A 183 8.37 -6.62 -1.94
CA SER A 183 8.83 -7.32 -3.15
C SER A 183 8.50 -6.56 -4.44
N TYR A 184 7.80 -7.17 -5.40
CA TYR A 184 7.40 -6.54 -6.66
C TYR A 184 6.47 -5.32 -6.47
N GLY A 185 5.75 -5.22 -5.34
CA GLY A 185 5.01 -4.01 -4.99
C GLY A 185 5.87 -2.76 -5.07
N GLY A 186 7.16 -2.90 -4.79
CA GLY A 186 8.15 -1.84 -4.95
C GLY A 186 8.30 -1.27 -6.35
N MET A 187 7.95 -2.01 -7.40
CA MET A 187 7.93 -1.52 -8.79
C MET A 187 6.70 -0.66 -9.05
N ILE A 188 5.59 -1.00 -8.42
CA ILE A 188 4.29 -0.35 -8.65
C ILE A 188 4.16 0.92 -7.83
N ILE A 189 4.64 0.93 -6.57
CA ILE A 189 4.50 2.04 -5.62
C ILE A 189 4.97 3.40 -6.18
N PRO A 190 6.16 3.54 -6.80
CA PRO A 190 6.59 4.82 -7.36
C PRO A 190 5.66 5.33 -8.47
N VAL A 191 5.12 4.41 -9.27
CA VAL A 191 4.22 4.78 -10.38
C VAL A 191 2.85 5.21 -9.84
N VAL A 192 2.33 4.56 -8.79
CA VAL A 192 1.12 4.99 -8.07
C VAL A 192 1.33 6.38 -7.45
N ALA A 193 2.46 6.59 -6.77
CA ALA A 193 2.79 7.88 -6.18
C ALA A 193 2.85 9.00 -7.23
N TRP A 194 3.39 8.71 -8.40
CA TRP A 194 3.42 9.63 -9.52
C TRP A 194 2.02 9.93 -10.09
N GLU A 195 1.15 8.92 -10.25
CA GLU A 195 -0.23 9.16 -10.67
C GLU A 195 -1.01 10.02 -9.66
N ILE A 196 -0.75 9.84 -8.34
CA ILE A 196 -1.30 10.70 -7.29
C ILE A 196 -0.80 12.13 -7.44
N SER A 197 0.50 12.34 -7.63
CA SER A 197 1.09 13.67 -7.82
C SER A 197 0.48 14.38 -9.03
N LYS A 198 0.42 13.70 -10.17
CA LYS A 198 -0.23 14.22 -11.39
C LYS A 198 -1.70 14.59 -11.16
N GLY A 199 -2.43 13.73 -10.46
CA GLY A 199 -3.83 14.00 -10.13
C GLY A 199 -4.00 15.25 -9.27
N ASN A 200 -3.14 15.40 -8.25
CA ASN A 200 -3.10 16.57 -7.39
C ASN A 200 -2.74 17.84 -8.19
N GLU A 201 -1.72 17.80 -9.04
CA GLU A 201 -1.33 18.92 -9.89
C GLU A 201 -2.43 19.33 -10.89
N ALA A 202 -3.19 18.35 -11.39
CA ALA A 202 -4.33 18.57 -12.27
C ALA A 202 -5.61 19.06 -11.54
N GLY A 203 -5.57 19.20 -10.22
CA GLY A 203 -6.72 19.62 -9.41
C GLY A 203 -7.81 18.56 -9.31
N LEU A 204 -7.48 17.27 -9.50
CA LEU A 204 -8.47 16.19 -9.42
C LEU A 204 -8.81 15.88 -7.96
N GLU A 205 -10.08 15.93 -7.63
CA GLU A 205 -10.57 15.59 -6.29
C GLU A 205 -10.75 14.06 -6.09
N PRO A 206 -10.56 13.56 -4.84
CA PRO A 206 -10.03 14.29 -3.69
C PRO A 206 -8.53 14.55 -3.82
N GLN A 207 -8.06 15.70 -3.31
CA GLN A 207 -6.62 15.93 -3.16
C GLN A 207 -6.08 15.00 -2.09
N MET A 208 -5.01 14.27 -2.40
CA MET A 208 -4.44 13.27 -1.50
C MET A 208 -3.18 13.82 -0.82
N SER A 209 -3.14 13.77 0.53
CA SER A 209 -1.96 14.17 1.30
C SER A 209 -0.91 13.06 1.29
N LEU A 210 -0.28 12.82 0.13
CA LEU A 210 0.76 11.79 0.00
C LEU A 210 2.01 12.21 0.78
N LYS A 211 2.32 11.50 1.86
CA LYS A 211 3.50 11.76 2.69
C LYS A 211 4.68 10.90 2.29
N SER A 212 4.42 9.71 1.80
CA SER A 212 5.48 8.76 1.50
C SER A 212 5.03 7.66 0.55
N ALA A 213 5.94 7.26 -0.33
CA ALA A 213 5.83 6.04 -1.11
C ALA A 213 6.97 5.10 -0.72
N LYS A 214 6.63 3.88 -0.33
CA LYS A 214 7.57 2.86 0.13
C LYS A 214 7.78 1.84 -0.98
N SER A 215 9.03 1.68 -1.44
CA SER A 215 9.36 0.86 -2.60
C SER A 215 10.57 -0.03 -2.36
N SER A 216 10.51 -1.29 -2.77
CA SER A 216 11.65 -2.15 -3.02
C SER A 216 11.68 -2.55 -4.50
N CYS A 217 12.72 -2.18 -5.21
CA CYS A 217 12.94 -2.60 -6.58
C CYS A 217 13.58 -4.00 -6.63
N PHE A 218 13.10 -4.85 -7.53
CA PHE A 218 13.60 -6.22 -7.76
C PHE A 218 15.04 -6.24 -8.27
N GLY A 219 15.84 -7.23 -7.87
CA GLY A 219 17.28 -7.42 -8.10
C GLY A 219 17.89 -7.27 -9.51
N GLN A 220 17.16 -6.78 -10.51
CA GLN A 220 17.66 -6.45 -11.85
C GLN A 220 18.45 -5.12 -11.92
N TYR A 221 18.68 -4.47 -10.76
CA TYR A 221 19.27 -3.11 -10.69
C TYR A 221 20.80 -3.09 -10.62
N VAL A 222 21.46 -4.24 -10.73
CA VAL A 222 22.93 -4.28 -10.76
C VAL A 222 23.47 -3.72 -12.08
N ASP A 223 22.74 -3.92 -13.17
CA ASP A 223 22.85 -3.21 -14.45
C ASP A 223 21.41 -3.07 -14.98
N PRO A 224 20.82 -1.86 -15.02
CA PRO A 224 19.48 -1.70 -15.55
C PRO A 224 19.47 -2.26 -16.96
N ASP A 225 18.70 -3.32 -17.19
CA ASP A 225 18.47 -3.80 -18.53
C ASP A 225 17.87 -2.63 -19.33
N PRO A 226 18.59 -2.11 -20.37
CA PRO A 226 18.10 -1.00 -21.16
C PRO A 226 16.77 -1.30 -21.85
N SER A 227 16.38 -2.58 -21.91
CA SER A 227 15.09 -3.03 -22.44
C SER A 227 13.97 -2.95 -21.40
N ASN A 228 14.27 -2.84 -20.08
CA ASN A 228 13.26 -2.63 -19.04
C ASN A 228 12.90 -1.14 -18.94
N VAL A 229 12.20 -0.66 -19.96
CA VAL A 229 11.75 0.73 -20.12
C VAL A 229 10.95 1.24 -18.91
N GLN A 230 10.31 0.34 -18.15
CA GLN A 230 9.47 0.72 -17.01
C GLN A 230 10.29 1.01 -15.76
N CYS A 231 11.32 0.22 -15.48
CA CYS A 231 12.26 0.53 -14.39
C CYS A 231 13.03 1.83 -14.67
N ILE A 232 13.53 2.00 -15.92
CA ILE A 232 14.17 3.23 -16.34
C ILE A 232 13.21 4.42 -16.26
N ARG A 233 11.95 4.27 -16.64
CA ARG A 233 10.93 5.32 -16.49
C ARG A 233 10.66 5.64 -15.02
N ALA A 234 10.48 4.64 -14.15
CA ALA A 234 10.28 4.89 -12.72
C ALA A 234 11.48 5.65 -12.11
N LEU A 235 12.70 5.31 -12.49
CA LEU A 235 13.92 6.02 -12.09
C LEU A 235 13.99 7.41 -12.70
N GLN A 236 13.65 7.58 -13.98
CA GLN A 236 13.62 8.87 -14.67
C GLN A 236 12.54 9.79 -14.11
N LEU A 237 11.38 9.26 -13.73
CA LEU A 237 10.30 10.03 -13.10
C LEU A 237 10.72 10.56 -11.73
N ILE A 238 11.42 9.74 -10.94
CA ILE A 238 12.04 10.22 -9.69
C ILE A 238 13.07 11.31 -9.99
N ASP A 239 13.87 11.16 -11.04
CA ASP A 239 14.94 12.11 -11.39
C ASP A 239 14.39 13.38 -12.07
N ASP A 240 13.48 13.29 -13.01
CA ASP A 240 13.00 14.43 -13.79
C ASP A 240 11.89 15.22 -13.09
N GLU A 241 10.92 14.58 -12.46
CA GLU A 241 9.76 15.27 -11.89
C GLU A 241 9.92 15.58 -10.41
N VAL A 242 10.45 14.65 -9.61
CA VAL A 242 10.63 14.85 -8.17
C VAL A 242 11.91 15.63 -7.85
N LEU A 243 12.99 15.36 -8.57
CA LEU A 243 14.30 15.94 -8.25
C LEU A 243 14.64 17.22 -9.04
N LYS A 244 14.08 17.40 -10.24
CA LYS A 244 14.40 18.56 -11.12
C LYS A 244 13.34 19.66 -11.10
N SER A 245 12.07 19.35 -10.78
CA SER A 245 10.99 20.34 -10.92
C SER A 245 11.02 21.49 -9.92
N GLY A 246 11.73 21.36 -8.80
CA GLY A 246 11.78 22.39 -7.75
C GLY A 246 10.42 22.75 -7.15
N LYS A 247 9.36 22.06 -7.54
CA LYS A 247 8.03 22.24 -7.00
C LYS A 247 7.93 21.49 -5.67
N SER A 248 7.26 22.10 -4.71
CA SER A 248 6.94 21.52 -3.41
C SER A 248 6.06 20.27 -3.62
N VAL A 249 6.68 19.16 -3.98
CA VAL A 249 6.06 17.86 -3.83
C VAL A 249 6.12 17.56 -2.33
N THR A 250 4.99 17.47 -1.70
CA THR A 250 4.86 17.02 -0.30
C THR A 250 5.77 15.83 -0.11
N ARG A 251 6.75 15.94 0.80
CA ARG A 251 7.91 15.05 1.00
C ARG A 251 7.66 13.60 0.58
N VAL A 252 8.12 13.22 -0.61
CA VAL A 252 8.10 11.82 -1.04
C VAL A 252 9.24 11.11 -0.33
N TYR A 253 8.91 10.38 0.72
CA TYR A 253 9.85 9.49 1.39
C TYR A 253 9.79 8.13 0.71
N LEU A 254 10.69 7.86 -0.22
CA LEU A 254 10.93 6.50 -0.69
C LEU A 254 11.69 5.77 0.40
N MET A 255 11.00 4.93 1.12
CA MET A 255 11.60 4.05 2.09
C MET A 255 11.63 2.65 1.49
N ASN A 256 12.78 2.24 1.01
CA ASN A 256 13.03 0.84 0.72
C ASN A 256 13.23 0.13 2.03
N THR A 257 12.18 -0.45 2.57
CA THR A 257 12.20 -0.95 3.91
C THR A 257 11.85 -2.39 3.99
N MET A 258 12.37 -2.96 5.02
CA MET A 258 12.15 -4.32 5.45
C MET A 258 12.83 -5.34 4.54
N LEU A 259 13.97 -4.97 3.98
CA LEU A 259 14.90 -5.96 3.47
C LEU A 259 15.57 -6.63 4.67
N GLY A 260 15.32 -7.90 4.83
CA GLY A 260 16.14 -8.70 5.71
C GLY A 260 17.59 -8.73 5.21
N ASP A 261 18.55 -8.71 6.10
CA ASP A 261 19.96 -8.85 5.70
C ASP A 261 20.30 -10.28 5.22
N HIS A 262 19.36 -11.23 5.41
CA HIS A 262 19.40 -12.60 4.86
C HIS A 262 18.52 -12.77 3.60
N ASP A 263 17.98 -11.69 3.03
CA ASP A 263 17.19 -11.76 1.81
C ASP A 263 18.08 -12.09 0.60
N ILE A 264 17.85 -13.26 0.02
CA ILE A 264 18.56 -13.73 -1.18
C ILE A 264 17.82 -13.37 -2.48
N THR A 265 16.55 -12.98 -2.39
CA THR A 265 15.71 -12.59 -3.53
C THR A 265 15.99 -11.15 -3.94
N VAL A 266 16.05 -10.26 -2.95
CA VAL A 266 16.42 -8.84 -3.10
C VAL A 266 17.56 -8.52 -2.13
N PRO A 267 18.81 -8.87 -2.46
CA PRO A 267 19.93 -8.66 -1.55
C PRO A 267 20.13 -7.19 -1.19
N TYR A 268 20.30 -6.89 0.08
CA TYR A 268 20.43 -5.52 0.59
C TYR A 268 21.59 -4.75 -0.06
N LEU A 269 22.67 -5.43 -0.47
CA LEU A 269 23.80 -4.82 -1.19
C LEU A 269 23.40 -4.37 -2.61
N ALA A 270 22.51 -5.09 -3.30
CA ALA A 270 22.01 -4.70 -4.60
C ALA A 270 21.18 -3.42 -4.48
N THR A 271 20.35 -3.31 -3.45
CA THR A 271 19.59 -2.11 -3.13
C THR A 271 20.49 -0.92 -2.82
N LEU A 272 21.56 -1.09 -2.02
CA LEU A 272 22.54 -0.04 -1.76
C LEU A 272 23.24 0.44 -3.04
N LYS A 273 23.61 -0.50 -3.94
CA LYS A 273 24.22 -0.16 -5.23
C LYS A 273 23.27 0.68 -6.09
N TRP A 274 21.99 0.33 -6.12
CA TRP A 274 20.98 1.09 -6.84
C TRP A 274 20.78 2.49 -6.24
N ILE A 275 20.63 2.62 -4.91
CA ILE A 275 20.47 3.92 -4.25
C ILE A 275 21.62 4.87 -4.60
N ARG A 276 22.86 4.35 -4.70
CA ARG A 276 24.03 5.15 -5.10
C ARG A 276 23.90 5.71 -6.51
N GLN A 277 23.19 5.03 -7.42
CA GLN A 277 22.94 5.49 -8.79
C GLN A 277 21.96 6.67 -8.87
N LEU A 278 21.12 6.87 -7.82
CA LEU A 278 20.23 8.04 -7.72
C LEU A 278 20.98 9.37 -7.50
N ASN A 279 22.28 9.31 -7.27
CA ASN A 279 23.13 10.49 -7.03
C ASN A 279 22.58 11.41 -5.91
N LEU A 280 22.10 10.78 -4.83
CA LEU A 280 21.62 11.47 -3.62
C LEU A 280 22.78 11.74 -2.68
N SER A 281 22.73 12.87 -1.95
CA SER A 281 23.71 13.17 -0.90
C SER A 281 23.40 12.36 0.35
N VAL A 282 24.43 11.72 0.93
CA VAL A 282 24.34 11.07 2.24
C VAL A 282 24.26 12.17 3.30
N VAL A 283 23.23 12.10 4.15
CA VAL A 283 23.02 13.06 5.26
C VAL A 283 23.08 12.40 6.64
N ASP A 284 23.06 11.06 6.69
CA ASP A 284 23.27 10.26 7.89
C ASP A 284 23.97 8.97 7.44
N ASP A 285 25.19 8.73 7.95
CA ASP A 285 26.03 7.62 7.52
C ASP A 285 25.47 6.26 7.97
N TRP A 286 25.94 5.20 7.32
CA TRP A 286 25.59 3.83 7.65
C TRP A 286 25.89 3.52 9.11
N ARG A 287 24.85 3.28 9.92
CA ARG A 287 24.94 3.04 11.36
C ARG A 287 23.89 2.04 11.84
N PRO A 288 24.13 1.36 12.98
CA PRO A 288 23.11 0.51 13.57
C PRO A 288 21.94 1.34 14.10
N TRP A 289 20.75 0.73 14.05
CA TRP A 289 19.57 1.19 14.77
C TRP A 289 19.10 0.10 15.74
N TYR A 290 18.35 0.50 16.79
CA TYR A 290 18.14 -0.34 17.95
C TYR A 290 16.68 -0.48 18.33
N VAL A 291 16.31 -1.70 18.79
CA VAL A 291 15.06 -2.01 19.48
C VAL A 291 15.43 -2.69 20.81
N ASN A 292 14.85 -2.22 21.91
CA ASN A 292 15.11 -2.77 23.26
C ASN A 292 16.61 -2.91 23.60
N GLY A 293 17.43 -1.96 23.16
CA GLY A 293 18.88 -1.98 23.39
C GLY A 293 19.68 -2.97 22.54
N GLN A 294 19.04 -3.70 21.64
CA GLN A 294 19.67 -4.64 20.70
C GLN A 294 19.72 -4.04 19.30
N VAL A 295 20.78 -4.36 18.52
CA VAL A 295 20.88 -3.96 17.11
C VAL A 295 19.77 -4.64 16.33
N ALA A 296 18.82 -3.86 15.84
CA ALA A 296 17.69 -4.31 15.03
C ALA A 296 18.00 -4.35 13.54
N GLY A 297 19.02 -3.62 13.12
CA GLY A 297 19.52 -3.54 11.75
C GLY A 297 20.42 -2.35 11.56
N TYR A 298 20.59 -1.95 10.31
CA TYR A 298 21.42 -0.80 9.93
C TYR A 298 20.62 0.16 9.08
N THR A 299 20.96 1.45 9.14
CA THR A 299 20.26 2.49 8.39
C THR A 299 21.24 3.50 7.81
N GLN A 300 20.82 4.11 6.70
CA GLN A 300 21.48 5.24 6.06
C GLN A 300 20.45 6.18 5.49
N ARG A 301 20.70 7.49 5.58
CA ARG A 301 19.78 8.50 5.10
C ARG A 301 20.40 9.33 3.99
N TYR A 302 19.59 9.61 2.99
CA TYR A 302 19.97 10.36 1.80
C TYR A 302 19.00 11.52 1.59
N ASN A 303 19.48 12.58 0.94
CA ASN A 303 18.65 13.74 0.63
C ASN A 303 19.07 14.36 -0.72
N ARG A 304 18.10 14.97 -1.41
CA ARG A 304 18.31 15.87 -2.53
C ARG A 304 17.11 16.81 -2.62
N ASN A 305 17.33 18.11 -2.41
CA ASN A 305 16.26 19.11 -2.30
C ASN A 305 15.20 18.72 -1.23
N GLU A 306 13.92 18.67 -1.61
CA GLU A 306 12.81 18.25 -0.76
C GLU A 306 12.68 16.72 -0.62
N PHE A 307 13.42 15.95 -1.44
CA PHE A 307 13.38 14.49 -1.44
C PHE A 307 14.27 13.92 -0.34
N SER A 308 13.74 13.01 0.45
CA SER A 308 14.48 12.29 1.50
C SER A 308 14.24 10.78 1.37
N LEU A 309 15.33 10.02 1.35
CA LEU A 309 15.32 8.57 1.32
C LEU A 309 15.97 8.03 2.60
N THR A 310 15.27 7.19 3.34
CA THR A 310 15.84 6.40 4.44
C THR A 310 15.89 4.94 3.99
N TYR A 311 17.10 4.41 3.96
CA TYR A 311 17.36 3.00 3.74
C TYR A 311 17.61 2.29 5.07
N ALA A 312 16.94 1.16 5.32
CA ALA A 312 17.13 0.39 6.53
C ALA A 312 17.07 -1.12 6.25
N THR A 313 17.91 -1.88 6.95
CA THR A 313 17.87 -3.34 6.99
C THR A 313 17.27 -3.83 8.29
N ILE A 314 16.71 -5.04 8.26
CA ILE A 314 16.27 -5.78 9.45
C ILE A 314 17.21 -6.97 9.63
N LYS A 315 17.89 -7.00 10.78
CA LYS A 315 18.89 -8.02 11.10
C LYS A 315 18.24 -9.39 11.27
N GLY A 316 18.74 -10.40 10.56
CA GLY A 316 18.29 -11.78 10.65
C GLY A 316 17.00 -12.10 9.92
N ALA A 317 16.39 -11.12 9.23
CA ALA A 317 15.18 -11.34 8.46
C ALA A 317 15.46 -11.82 7.02
N GLY A 318 14.51 -12.57 6.46
CA GLY A 318 14.46 -12.95 5.06
C GLY A 318 13.69 -11.95 4.21
N HIS A 319 13.09 -12.43 3.11
CA HIS A 319 12.42 -11.61 2.09
C HIS A 319 11.21 -10.82 2.61
N THR A 320 10.36 -11.46 3.41
CA THR A 320 9.18 -10.85 4.07
C THR A 320 9.56 -10.49 5.51
N ALA A 321 10.37 -9.46 5.70
CA ALA A 321 10.93 -9.12 7.01
C ALA A 321 9.90 -9.00 8.16
N PRO A 322 8.65 -8.51 7.97
CA PRO A 322 7.65 -8.48 9.04
C PRO A 322 7.20 -9.86 9.53
N GLU A 323 7.32 -10.89 8.69
CA GLU A 323 7.04 -12.26 9.08
C GLU A 323 8.11 -12.80 10.07
N TYR A 324 9.37 -12.48 9.81
CA TYR A 324 10.51 -12.97 10.61
C TYR A 324 10.75 -12.13 11.87
N ASN A 325 10.68 -10.80 11.73
CA ASN A 325 11.02 -9.84 12.79
C ASN A 325 9.92 -8.79 12.96
N PRO A 326 8.71 -9.19 13.40
CA PRO A 326 7.54 -8.30 13.43
C PRO A 326 7.72 -7.11 14.38
N GLU A 327 8.36 -7.28 15.54
CA GLU A 327 8.60 -6.19 16.50
C GLU A 327 9.51 -5.12 15.90
N GLN A 328 10.63 -5.51 15.27
CA GLN A 328 11.55 -4.58 14.64
C GLN A 328 10.89 -3.80 13.50
N CYS A 329 10.14 -4.49 12.67
CA CYS A 329 9.40 -3.86 11.58
C CYS A 329 8.31 -2.89 12.08
N TYR A 330 7.62 -3.26 13.16
CA TYR A 330 6.63 -2.39 13.79
C TYR A 330 7.28 -1.13 14.38
N VAL A 331 8.34 -1.26 15.17
CA VAL A 331 9.06 -0.12 15.78
C VAL A 331 9.64 0.80 14.71
N MET A 332 10.15 0.22 13.61
CA MET A 332 10.67 0.99 12.50
C MET A 332 9.58 1.85 11.84
N VAL A 333 8.41 1.28 11.56
CA VAL A 333 7.32 2.01 10.93
C VAL A 333 6.68 3.03 11.88
N ASP A 334 6.58 2.72 13.17
CA ASP A 334 6.07 3.66 14.18
C ASP A 334 6.95 4.91 14.29
N ARG A 335 8.29 4.72 14.35
CA ARG A 335 9.24 5.84 14.30
C ARG A 335 9.09 6.65 13.04
N TRP A 336 8.89 5.98 11.91
CA TRP A 336 8.76 6.65 10.63
C TRP A 336 7.48 7.49 10.54
N PHE A 337 6.32 6.97 10.95
CA PHE A 337 5.06 7.73 10.99
C PHE A 337 5.17 8.92 11.96
N SER A 338 5.90 8.76 13.05
CA SER A 338 6.14 9.79 14.06
C SER A 338 7.30 10.74 13.71
N SER A 339 7.95 10.56 12.53
CA SER A 339 9.14 11.33 12.11
C SER A 339 10.33 11.24 13.10
N TYR A 340 10.40 10.15 13.88
CA TYR A 340 11.55 9.85 14.71
C TYR A 340 12.66 9.16 13.90
N PRO A 341 13.94 9.46 14.16
CA PRO A 341 15.04 8.76 13.50
C PRO A 341 15.11 7.29 13.92
N LEU A 342 15.57 6.46 12.99
CA LEU A 342 15.93 5.07 13.27
C LEU A 342 17.24 5.01 14.05
#